data_193863f36e402bc6ed0f935262399ee2
#
_entry.id   193863f36e402bc6ed0f935262399ee2
#
_cell.length_a   1.000
_cell.length_b   1.000
_cell.length_c   1.000
_cell.angle_alpha   90.00
_cell.angle_beta   90.00
_cell.angle_gamma   90.00
#
_symmetry.space_group_name_H-M   'P 1'
#
loop_
_entity.id
_entity.type
_entity.pdbx_description
1 polymer ?
#
loop_
_entity_poly.entity_id
_entity_poly.type
_entity_poly.pdbx_seq_one_letter_code
_entity_poly.pdbx_strand_id
1 'polypeptide(L)'
;MKAKTDRGIPASISTWTVESYSAHWLANTAHGSLKPATVANYSWMMRKHIVPALGRVRLDSLTPAHIRELHTKVGAAGVSSRTVQLAHAVLRTMLSEAMREQVVARNVASLVRTPRVERADVTPWTPDEAAAFLDANRGDQYVHLYSTALALGMRKGELLALRWADVDLGVRELRVRQTVQRLGAGQGMVIGTPKTARSRRTIPLPQLAIDSLMARRRAQLVDQQLAADRWTDNGLVFTTSIGTIIEPTNLRRSFDAAIARAGVRRIRFHDLRHTCASLLLAEGVPMRVAMEILGHSAMAITSDIYSHVMPSALTNAAAAIDKAFTRADS
;
A
#
# COMPACT_ATOMS: atom_id res chain seq x y z
N MET A 1 14.09 44.27 -8.51
CA MET A 1 12.79 44.39 -9.18
C MET A 1 12.85 44.24 -10.70
N LYS A 2 13.89 44.70 -11.41
CA LYS A 2 13.99 44.64 -12.90
C LYS A 2 13.97 43.21 -13.52
N ALA A 3 14.49 42.20 -12.86
CA ALA A 3 14.61 40.83 -13.47
C ALA A 3 13.28 40.02 -13.57
N LYS A 4 12.18 40.47 -12.99
CA LYS A 4 10.87 39.81 -13.11
C LYS A 4 10.05 40.35 -14.28
N THR A 5 10.30 41.58 -14.71
CA THR A 5 9.54 42.27 -15.76
C THR A 5 9.92 41.79 -17.17
N ASP A 6 11.17 41.31 -17.35
CA ASP A 6 11.69 40.89 -18.66
C ASP A 6 11.19 39.52 -19.16
N ARG A 7 10.44 38.77 -18.32
CA ARG A 7 9.91 37.46 -18.68
C ARG A 7 8.38 37.39 -18.84
N GLY A 8 7.72 38.52 -18.95
CA GLY A 8 6.26 38.59 -19.15
C GLY A 8 5.42 38.05 -17.95
N ILE A 9 6.04 37.86 -16.81
CA ILE A 9 5.34 37.45 -15.59
C ILE A 9 4.91 38.72 -14.87
N PRO A 10 3.59 38.95 -14.64
CA PRO A 10 3.14 40.08 -13.87
C PRO A 10 3.84 40.08 -12.53
N ALA A 11 4.35 41.24 -12.09
CA ALA A 11 4.85 41.43 -10.74
C ALA A 11 3.65 41.47 -9.75
N SER A 12 2.84 40.40 -9.70
CA SER A 12 1.86 40.26 -8.64
C SER A 12 2.65 40.03 -7.37
N ILE A 13 2.55 40.98 -6.44
CA ILE A 13 3.05 40.80 -5.07
C ILE A 13 2.21 39.69 -4.47
N SER A 14 2.62 38.45 -4.68
CA SER A 14 1.95 37.31 -4.09
C SER A 14 2.04 37.45 -2.57
N THR A 15 0.90 37.64 -1.92
CA THR A 15 0.82 37.70 -0.45
C THR A 15 0.81 36.30 0.17
N TRP A 16 0.83 35.25 -0.66
CA TRP A 16 0.77 33.87 -0.22
C TRP A 16 1.98 33.45 0.60
N THR A 17 1.70 32.94 1.79
CA THR A 17 2.67 32.14 2.57
C THR A 17 2.50 30.66 2.23
N VAL A 18 3.46 29.82 2.64
CA VAL A 18 3.34 28.34 2.51
C VAL A 18 2.07 27.84 3.17
N GLU A 19 1.71 28.37 4.35
CA GLU A 19 0.50 27.97 5.08
C GLU A 19 -0.76 28.38 4.34
N SER A 20 -0.92 29.65 4.01
CA SER A 20 -2.14 30.16 3.37
C SER A 20 -2.36 29.52 2.00
N TYR A 21 -1.29 29.35 1.18
CA TYR A 21 -1.41 28.70 -0.11
C TYR A 21 -1.68 27.18 0.04
N SER A 22 -1.11 26.53 1.04
CA SER A 22 -1.39 25.11 1.28
C SER A 22 -2.86 24.86 1.58
N ALA A 23 -3.49 25.74 2.37
CA ALA A 23 -4.93 25.66 2.65
C ALA A 23 -5.76 25.88 1.39
N HIS A 24 -5.43 26.90 0.60
CA HIS A 24 -6.07 27.17 -0.70
C HIS A 24 -5.95 25.98 -1.66
N TRP A 25 -4.73 25.46 -1.86
CA TRP A 25 -4.46 24.34 -2.75
C TRP A 25 -5.20 23.07 -2.35
N LEU A 26 -5.21 22.73 -1.04
CA LEU A 26 -5.95 21.58 -0.54
C LEU A 26 -7.44 21.72 -0.77
N ALA A 27 -8.02 22.90 -0.52
CA ALA A 27 -9.45 23.13 -0.66
C ALA A 27 -9.93 23.16 -2.11
N ASN A 28 -9.19 23.80 -2.99
CA ASN A 28 -9.67 24.12 -4.34
C ASN A 28 -9.12 23.20 -5.45
N THR A 29 -7.87 22.75 -5.32
CA THR A 29 -7.20 22.00 -6.39
C THR A 29 -7.07 20.52 -6.05
N ALA A 30 -6.63 20.20 -4.84
CA ALA A 30 -6.36 18.82 -4.46
C ALA A 30 -7.65 17.98 -4.33
N HIS A 31 -8.72 18.55 -3.79
CA HIS A 31 -10.01 17.86 -3.66
C HIS A 31 -10.66 17.48 -5.00
N GLY A 32 -10.44 18.27 -6.06
CA GLY A 32 -10.97 17.97 -7.39
C GLY A 32 -10.14 16.99 -8.21
N SER A 33 -8.82 16.92 -7.96
CA SER A 33 -7.87 16.19 -8.79
C SER A 33 -7.31 14.92 -8.15
N LEU A 34 -7.33 14.81 -6.82
CA LEU A 34 -6.71 13.71 -6.07
C LEU A 34 -7.75 12.84 -5.38
N LYS A 35 -7.40 11.56 -5.17
CA LYS A 35 -8.24 10.66 -4.38
C LYS A 35 -8.33 11.13 -2.91
N PRO A 36 -9.48 10.94 -2.23
CA PRO A 36 -9.69 11.40 -0.85
C PRO A 36 -8.58 10.98 0.12
N ALA A 37 -8.10 9.74 0.05
CA ALA A 37 -6.99 9.25 0.90
C ALA A 37 -5.65 9.97 0.62
N THR A 38 -5.42 10.44 -0.61
CA THR A 38 -4.24 11.22 -0.97
C THR A 38 -4.34 12.62 -0.38
N VAL A 39 -5.52 13.26 -0.51
CA VAL A 39 -5.79 14.56 0.09
C VAL A 39 -5.62 14.51 1.60
N ALA A 40 -6.19 13.50 2.27
CA ALA A 40 -6.05 13.30 3.70
C ALA A 40 -4.58 13.15 4.13
N ASN A 41 -3.79 12.38 3.37
CA ASN A 41 -2.35 12.23 3.64
C ASN A 41 -1.57 13.53 3.41
N TYR A 42 -1.89 14.27 2.35
CA TYR A 42 -1.25 15.55 2.05
C TYR A 42 -1.60 16.60 3.13
N SER A 43 -2.87 16.68 3.53
CA SER A 43 -3.31 17.54 4.63
C SER A 43 -2.61 17.23 5.94
N TRP A 44 -2.45 15.93 6.25
CA TRP A 44 -1.71 15.49 7.43
C TRP A 44 -0.24 15.91 7.35
N MET A 45 0.40 15.71 6.19
CA MET A 45 1.81 16.04 5.97
C MET A 45 2.06 17.55 6.06
N MET A 46 1.15 18.35 5.45
CA MET A 46 1.19 19.81 5.57
C MET A 46 1.10 20.24 7.03
N ARG A 47 0.06 19.81 7.73
CA ARG A 47 -0.21 20.23 9.12
C ARG A 47 0.86 19.76 10.09
N LYS A 48 1.38 18.53 9.95
CA LYS A 48 2.28 17.93 10.93
C LYS A 48 3.73 18.31 10.72
N HIS A 49 4.15 18.55 9.47
CA HIS A 49 5.58 18.69 9.15
C HIS A 49 5.91 19.97 8.37
N ILE A 50 5.14 20.32 7.34
CA ILE A 50 5.53 21.40 6.43
C ILE A 50 5.18 22.78 7.01
N VAL A 51 3.93 22.97 7.44
CA VAL A 51 3.47 24.25 8.01
C VAL A 51 4.25 24.63 9.28
N PRO A 52 4.52 23.74 10.24
CA PRO A 52 5.35 24.10 11.40
C PRO A 52 6.77 24.53 11.04
N ALA A 53 7.32 24.03 9.95
CA ALA A 53 8.68 24.36 9.53
C ALA A 53 8.76 25.62 8.64
N LEU A 54 7.83 25.80 7.73
CA LEU A 54 7.87 26.78 6.63
C LEU A 54 6.63 27.66 6.51
N GLY A 55 5.59 27.46 7.33
CA GLY A 55 4.26 28.07 7.14
C GLY A 55 4.27 29.58 6.95
N ARG A 56 5.11 30.29 7.70
CA ARG A 56 5.24 31.76 7.66
C ARG A 56 6.08 32.28 6.49
N VAL A 57 6.81 31.39 5.78
CA VAL A 57 7.66 31.80 4.65
C VAL A 57 6.77 32.16 3.46
N ARG A 58 7.00 33.30 2.83
CA ARG A 58 6.31 33.69 1.60
C ARG A 58 6.75 32.80 0.45
N LEU A 59 5.83 32.42 -0.44
CA LEU A 59 6.11 31.53 -1.58
C LEU A 59 7.13 32.12 -2.55
N ASP A 60 7.08 33.45 -2.78
CA ASP A 60 8.02 34.14 -3.65
C ASP A 60 9.44 34.26 -3.07
N SER A 61 9.56 34.13 -1.75
CA SER A 61 10.81 34.19 -1.00
C SER A 61 11.38 32.81 -0.65
N LEU A 62 10.71 31.71 -1.04
CA LEU A 62 11.23 30.37 -0.84
C LEU A 62 12.54 30.14 -1.59
N THR A 63 13.51 29.56 -0.89
CA THR A 63 14.83 29.24 -1.40
C THR A 63 15.16 27.76 -1.21
N PRO A 64 16.16 27.22 -1.92
CA PRO A 64 16.64 25.86 -1.65
C PRO A 64 17.15 25.65 -0.22
N ALA A 65 17.59 26.71 0.46
CA ALA A 65 17.99 26.64 1.88
C ALA A 65 16.80 26.30 2.78
N HIS A 66 15.64 26.94 2.57
CA HIS A 66 14.42 26.64 3.30
C HIS A 66 13.97 25.17 3.10
N ILE A 67 14.15 24.61 1.90
CA ILE A 67 13.82 23.19 1.66
C ILE A 67 14.76 22.26 2.43
N ARG A 68 16.05 22.57 2.47
CA ARG A 68 17.01 21.80 3.30
C ARG A 68 16.71 21.91 4.78
N GLU A 69 16.33 23.10 5.26
CA GLU A 69 15.91 23.33 6.64
C GLU A 69 14.66 22.49 6.99
N LEU A 70 13.67 22.39 6.08
CA LEU A 70 12.53 21.49 6.23
C LEU A 70 13.00 20.04 6.43
N HIS A 71 13.95 19.56 5.60
CA HIS A 71 14.48 18.20 5.74
C HIS A 71 15.13 17.99 7.11
N THR A 72 15.94 18.95 7.57
CA THR A 72 16.59 18.89 8.88
C THR A 72 15.59 18.89 10.02
N LYS A 73 14.61 19.81 10.01
CA LYS A 73 13.58 19.90 11.06
C LYS A 73 12.70 18.64 11.12
N VAL A 74 12.29 18.13 9.95
CA VAL A 74 11.48 16.90 9.89
C VAL A 74 12.30 15.70 10.36
N GLY A 75 13.56 15.59 9.96
CA GLY A 75 14.46 14.52 10.39
C GLY A 75 14.75 14.57 11.89
N ALA A 76 14.97 15.75 12.45
CA ALA A 76 15.21 15.96 13.89
C ALA A 76 14.01 15.56 14.77
N ALA A 77 12.80 15.49 14.21
CA ALA A 77 11.62 14.97 14.92
C ALA A 77 11.62 13.43 15.06
N GLY A 78 12.71 12.73 14.75
CA GLY A 78 12.86 11.29 14.92
C GLY A 78 12.07 10.45 13.91
N VAL A 79 11.63 11.04 12.79
CA VAL A 79 10.90 10.32 11.74
C VAL A 79 11.86 9.71 10.71
N SER A 80 11.39 8.70 9.98
CA SER A 80 12.18 8.02 8.95
C SER A 80 12.54 8.96 7.78
N SER A 81 13.66 8.69 7.09
CA SER A 81 14.04 9.38 5.84
C SER A 81 12.94 9.31 4.79
N ARG A 82 12.11 8.24 4.80
CA ARG A 82 10.94 8.12 3.94
C ARG A 82 9.88 9.18 4.22
N THR A 83 9.68 9.55 5.49
CA THR A 83 8.76 10.64 5.88
C THR A 83 9.26 11.99 5.38
N VAL A 84 10.60 12.23 5.48
CA VAL A 84 11.23 13.44 4.91
C VAL A 84 11.03 13.51 3.39
N GLN A 85 11.24 12.39 2.67
CA GLN A 85 10.96 12.32 1.23
C GLN A 85 9.50 12.62 0.91
N LEU A 86 8.56 12.10 1.72
CA LEU A 86 7.14 12.34 1.50
C LEU A 86 6.77 13.81 1.73
N ALA A 87 7.28 14.44 2.79
CA ALA A 87 7.10 15.87 3.04
C ALA A 87 7.62 16.71 1.86
N HIS A 88 8.81 16.38 1.36
CA HIS A 88 9.38 17.03 0.18
C HIS A 88 8.49 16.84 -1.07
N ALA A 89 8.01 15.62 -1.33
CA ALA A 89 7.16 15.32 -2.48
C ALA A 89 5.83 16.08 -2.42
N VAL A 90 5.22 16.19 -1.25
CA VAL A 90 3.98 16.96 -1.05
C VAL A 90 4.22 18.44 -1.31
N LEU A 91 5.28 19.03 -0.72
CA LEU A 91 5.65 20.41 -0.95
C LEU A 91 5.97 20.69 -2.43
N ARG A 92 6.71 19.79 -3.08
CA ARG A 92 7.02 19.87 -4.52
C ARG A 92 5.75 19.85 -5.37
N THR A 93 4.78 19.01 -5.04
CA THR A 93 3.49 18.92 -5.76
C THR A 93 2.72 20.22 -5.62
N MET A 94 2.61 20.76 -4.42
CA MET A 94 1.97 22.05 -4.15
C MET A 94 2.66 23.21 -4.90
N LEU A 95 3.99 23.28 -4.85
CA LEU A 95 4.75 24.33 -5.57
C LEU A 95 4.68 24.20 -7.09
N SER A 96 4.50 22.98 -7.61
CA SER A 96 4.25 22.79 -9.05
C SER A 96 2.90 23.35 -9.46
N GLU A 97 1.89 23.26 -8.60
CA GLU A 97 0.60 23.90 -8.84
C GLU A 97 0.69 25.43 -8.75
N ALA A 98 1.34 25.95 -7.70
CA ALA A 98 1.61 27.37 -7.55
C ALA A 98 2.36 27.96 -8.77
N MET A 99 3.20 27.16 -9.41
CA MET A 99 3.88 27.56 -10.66
C MET A 99 2.92 27.57 -11.85
N ARG A 100 1.99 26.60 -11.97
CA ARG A 100 0.95 26.60 -13.02
C ARG A 100 -0.01 27.77 -12.88
N GLU A 101 -0.35 28.11 -11.65
CA GLU A 101 -1.19 29.28 -11.30
C GLU A 101 -0.42 30.59 -11.37
N GLN A 102 0.86 30.58 -11.79
CA GLN A 102 1.73 31.76 -11.90
C GLN A 102 1.95 32.51 -10.56
N VAL A 103 1.68 31.85 -9.42
CA VAL A 103 1.95 32.40 -8.09
C VAL A 103 3.45 32.47 -7.79
N VAL A 104 4.22 31.49 -8.32
CA VAL A 104 5.69 31.47 -8.26
C VAL A 104 6.29 31.22 -9.64
N ALA A 105 7.45 31.82 -9.89
CA ALA A 105 8.14 31.68 -11.19
C ALA A 105 8.81 30.30 -11.38
N ARG A 106 9.14 29.61 -10.27
CA ARG A 106 9.82 28.30 -10.30
C ARG A 106 9.50 27.48 -9.07
N ASN A 107 9.57 26.16 -9.20
CA ASN A 107 9.45 25.24 -8.09
C ASN A 107 10.83 24.98 -7.46
N VAL A 108 11.11 25.65 -6.34
CA VAL A 108 12.42 25.56 -5.67
C VAL A 108 12.66 24.18 -5.04
N ALA A 109 11.61 23.41 -4.72
CA ALA A 109 11.76 22.06 -4.19
C ALA A 109 12.37 21.12 -5.25
N SER A 110 12.17 21.36 -6.53
CA SER A 110 12.78 20.55 -7.60
C SER A 110 14.32 20.68 -7.67
N LEU A 111 14.88 21.73 -7.05
CA LEU A 111 16.31 22.01 -7.05
C LEU A 111 17.06 21.33 -5.89
N VAL A 112 16.34 20.67 -4.97
CA VAL A 112 16.92 20.04 -3.78
C VAL A 112 16.73 18.55 -3.84
N ARG A 113 17.82 17.81 -3.67
CA ARG A 113 17.79 16.34 -3.55
C ARG A 113 17.22 15.94 -2.18
N THR A 114 16.40 14.88 -2.19
CA THR A 114 15.90 14.27 -0.95
C THR A 114 16.98 13.36 -0.33
N PRO A 115 16.94 13.13 1.00
CA PRO A 115 17.76 12.12 1.63
C PRO A 115 17.55 10.75 0.97
N ARG A 116 18.64 9.98 0.85
CA ARG A 116 18.57 8.59 0.35
C ARG A 116 17.80 7.74 1.38
N VAL A 117 16.89 6.93 0.92
CA VAL A 117 16.21 5.93 1.74
C VAL A 117 16.86 4.59 1.43
N GLU A 118 17.47 4.01 2.43
CA GLU A 118 17.86 2.60 2.37
C GLU A 118 16.58 1.77 2.40
N ARG A 119 16.38 0.96 1.37
CA ARG A 119 15.29 -0.01 1.35
C ARG A 119 15.73 -1.17 2.25
N ALA A 120 14.96 -1.44 3.28
CA ALA A 120 15.12 -2.69 4.00
C ALA A 120 14.74 -3.84 3.06
N ASP A 121 15.62 -4.82 2.92
CA ASP A 121 15.33 -6.02 2.17
C ASP A 121 14.14 -6.73 2.82
N VAL A 122 13.12 -6.98 2.02
CA VAL A 122 11.94 -7.73 2.46
C VAL A 122 12.24 -9.20 2.22
N THR A 123 12.54 -9.94 3.28
CA THR A 123 12.71 -11.39 3.20
C THR A 123 11.35 -12.05 3.45
N PRO A 124 10.73 -12.68 2.43
CA PRO A 124 9.48 -13.43 2.58
C PRO A 124 9.65 -14.62 3.53
N TRP A 125 8.57 -15.14 4.07
CA TRP A 125 8.61 -16.42 4.79
C TRP A 125 8.92 -17.57 3.84
N THR A 126 9.59 -18.58 4.38
CA THR A 126 9.72 -19.89 3.72
C THR A 126 8.38 -20.64 3.77
N PRO A 127 8.18 -21.72 2.98
CA PRO A 127 7.01 -22.58 3.09
C PRO A 127 6.79 -23.08 4.51
N ASP A 128 7.86 -23.49 5.21
CA ASP A 128 7.82 -24.02 6.57
C ASP A 128 7.40 -22.95 7.59
N GLU A 129 7.93 -21.72 7.49
CA GLU A 129 7.54 -20.60 8.33
C GLU A 129 6.04 -20.27 8.13
N ALA A 130 5.56 -20.29 6.87
CA ALA A 130 4.16 -20.03 6.57
C ALA A 130 3.24 -21.15 7.12
N ALA A 131 3.63 -22.41 7.00
CA ALA A 131 2.89 -23.54 7.54
C ALA A 131 2.87 -23.50 9.07
N ALA A 132 4.01 -23.30 9.72
CA ALA A 132 4.13 -23.18 11.18
C ALA A 132 3.27 -22.03 11.72
N PHE A 133 3.24 -20.89 11.01
CA PHE A 133 2.39 -19.77 11.39
C PHE A 133 0.91 -20.13 11.36
N LEU A 134 0.43 -20.79 10.31
CA LEU A 134 -0.98 -21.17 10.19
C LEU A 134 -1.35 -22.22 11.25
N ASP A 135 -0.49 -23.20 11.48
CA ASP A 135 -0.72 -24.28 12.46
C ASP A 135 -0.82 -23.76 13.89
N ALA A 136 0.10 -22.90 14.29
CA ALA A 136 0.10 -22.30 15.63
C ALA A 136 -1.10 -21.38 15.88
N ASN A 137 -1.77 -20.94 14.81
CA ASN A 137 -2.87 -19.99 14.88
C ASN A 137 -4.23 -20.57 14.47
N ARG A 138 -4.41 -21.91 14.47
CA ARG A 138 -5.69 -22.55 14.07
C ARG A 138 -6.91 -22.05 14.84
N GLY A 139 -6.74 -21.67 16.11
CA GLY A 139 -7.79 -21.09 16.94
C GLY A 139 -7.91 -19.57 16.91
N ASP A 140 -7.10 -18.88 16.12
CA ASP A 140 -7.14 -17.41 16.03
C ASP A 140 -8.35 -16.95 15.20
N GLN A 141 -9.05 -15.91 15.67
CA GLN A 141 -10.22 -15.36 14.98
C GLN A 141 -9.93 -14.89 13.54
N TYR A 142 -8.67 -14.56 13.22
CA TYR A 142 -8.24 -14.11 11.90
C TYR A 142 -7.46 -15.17 11.11
N VAL A 143 -7.40 -16.43 11.56
CA VAL A 143 -6.64 -17.47 10.85
C VAL A 143 -7.07 -17.60 9.39
N HIS A 144 -8.38 -17.58 9.13
CA HIS A 144 -8.91 -17.67 7.76
C HIS A 144 -8.57 -16.46 6.89
N LEU A 145 -8.43 -15.27 7.50
CA LEU A 145 -7.94 -14.06 6.83
C LEU A 145 -6.45 -14.20 6.50
N TYR A 146 -5.64 -14.72 7.41
CA TYR A 146 -4.21 -14.96 7.19
C TYR A 146 -3.98 -16.01 6.10
N SER A 147 -4.70 -17.14 6.16
CA SER A 147 -4.62 -18.19 5.13
C SER A 147 -4.99 -17.67 3.75
N THR A 148 -6.09 -16.91 3.67
CA THR A 148 -6.52 -16.29 2.40
C THR A 148 -5.50 -15.26 1.90
N ALA A 149 -4.88 -14.48 2.80
CA ALA A 149 -3.83 -13.52 2.44
C ALA A 149 -2.58 -14.21 1.88
N LEU A 150 -2.15 -15.32 2.48
CA LEU A 150 -1.03 -16.14 2.02
C LEU A 150 -1.34 -16.83 0.68
N ALA A 151 -2.55 -17.41 0.54
CA ALA A 151 -2.92 -18.16 -0.64
C ALA A 151 -3.13 -17.29 -1.90
N LEU A 152 -3.65 -16.06 -1.73
CA LEU A 152 -4.06 -15.20 -2.84
C LEU A 152 -3.18 -13.96 -3.02
N GLY A 153 -2.33 -13.63 -2.08
CA GLY A 153 -1.48 -12.45 -2.12
C GLY A 153 -2.23 -11.13 -2.28
N MET A 154 -3.47 -11.04 -1.82
CA MET A 154 -4.29 -9.84 -1.91
C MET A 154 -3.70 -8.68 -1.09
N ARG A 155 -3.93 -7.44 -1.53
CA ARG A 155 -3.59 -6.28 -0.69
C ARG A 155 -4.49 -6.25 0.54
N LYS A 156 -3.97 -5.79 1.69
CA LYS A 156 -4.75 -5.70 2.93
C LYS A 156 -6.12 -5.03 2.74
N GLY A 157 -6.17 -3.90 2.05
CA GLY A 157 -7.41 -3.19 1.80
C GLY A 157 -8.38 -3.92 0.86
N GLU A 158 -7.88 -4.71 -0.10
CA GLU A 158 -8.68 -5.58 -0.97
C GLU A 158 -9.30 -6.72 -0.17
N LEU A 159 -8.49 -7.35 0.70
CA LEU A 159 -8.91 -8.45 1.55
C LEU A 159 -9.98 -8.01 2.56
N LEU A 160 -9.79 -6.87 3.24
CA LEU A 160 -10.76 -6.31 4.19
C LEU A 160 -12.06 -5.81 3.52
N ALA A 161 -12.03 -5.57 2.21
CA ALA A 161 -13.19 -5.17 1.43
C ALA A 161 -13.81 -6.32 0.64
N LEU A 162 -13.31 -7.55 0.78
CA LEU A 162 -13.82 -8.70 0.04
C LEU A 162 -15.25 -9.03 0.46
N ARG A 163 -16.15 -9.16 -0.52
CA ARG A 163 -17.55 -9.53 -0.30
C ARG A 163 -17.82 -10.98 -0.69
N TRP A 164 -18.79 -11.60 -0.06
CA TRP A 164 -19.26 -12.92 -0.49
C TRP A 164 -19.79 -12.93 -1.93
N ALA A 165 -20.42 -11.85 -2.38
CA ALA A 165 -20.88 -11.70 -3.76
C ALA A 165 -19.75 -11.68 -4.82
N ASP A 166 -18.50 -11.47 -4.39
CA ASP A 166 -17.32 -11.47 -5.26
C ASP A 166 -16.54 -12.81 -5.19
N VAL A 167 -17.03 -13.79 -4.42
CA VAL A 167 -16.42 -15.12 -4.25
C VAL A 167 -17.35 -16.17 -4.87
N ASP A 168 -16.87 -16.87 -5.86
CA ASP A 168 -17.56 -18.00 -6.47
C ASP A 168 -16.79 -19.29 -6.17
N LEU A 169 -17.28 -20.05 -5.19
CA LEU A 169 -16.67 -21.32 -4.80
C LEU A 169 -16.95 -22.45 -5.81
N GLY A 170 -18.03 -22.34 -6.61
CA GLY A 170 -18.41 -23.34 -7.61
C GLY A 170 -17.46 -23.34 -8.80
N VAL A 171 -17.18 -22.16 -9.37
CA VAL A 171 -16.19 -22.00 -10.45
C VAL A 171 -14.79 -21.73 -9.95
N ARG A 172 -14.59 -21.70 -8.63
CA ARG A 172 -13.29 -21.50 -7.95
C ARG A 172 -12.61 -20.18 -8.34
N GLU A 173 -13.36 -19.10 -8.32
CA GLU A 173 -12.86 -17.76 -8.67
C GLU A 173 -13.23 -16.71 -7.62
N LEU A 174 -12.37 -15.70 -7.51
CA LEU A 174 -12.59 -14.52 -6.70
C LEU A 174 -12.33 -13.26 -7.52
N ARG A 175 -13.20 -12.26 -7.41
CA ARG A 175 -13.10 -10.99 -8.12
C ARG A 175 -12.74 -9.86 -7.19
N VAL A 176 -11.58 -9.21 -7.43
CA VAL A 176 -11.17 -8.02 -6.67
C VAL A 176 -11.84 -6.79 -7.28
N ARG A 177 -12.83 -6.21 -6.59
CA ARG A 177 -13.63 -5.07 -7.08
C ARG A 177 -13.52 -3.82 -6.23
N GLN A 178 -13.17 -3.96 -4.96
CA GLN A 178 -13.14 -2.86 -4.03
C GLN A 178 -11.98 -2.95 -3.04
N THR A 179 -11.73 -1.88 -2.32
CA THR A 179 -10.69 -1.77 -1.30
C THR A 179 -11.16 -0.90 -0.16
N VAL A 180 -10.79 -1.27 1.07
CA VAL A 180 -10.98 -0.42 2.25
C VAL A 180 -9.77 0.48 2.42
N GLN A 181 -10.01 1.75 2.68
CA GLN A 181 -9.00 2.73 3.03
C GLN A 181 -9.44 3.51 4.27
N ARG A 182 -8.48 3.81 5.16
CA ARG A 182 -8.72 4.75 6.24
C ARG A 182 -8.49 6.16 5.70
N LEU A 183 -9.51 6.98 5.75
CA LEU A 183 -9.36 8.42 5.55
C LEU A 183 -8.88 9.04 6.86
N GLY A 184 -8.15 10.17 6.80
CA GLY A 184 -7.48 10.80 7.94
C GLY A 184 -8.33 10.95 9.21
N ALA A 185 -7.77 11.55 10.25
CA ALA A 185 -8.38 11.63 11.58
C ALA A 185 -9.86 12.08 11.52
N GLY A 186 -10.75 11.22 12.03
CA GLY A 186 -12.18 11.51 12.16
C GLY A 186 -13.09 11.03 11.02
N GLN A 187 -12.56 10.64 9.85
CA GLN A 187 -13.39 10.23 8.71
C GLN A 187 -13.65 8.72 8.59
N GLY A 188 -13.06 7.91 9.48
CA GLY A 188 -13.31 6.47 9.54
C GLY A 188 -12.75 5.67 8.37
N MET A 189 -13.36 4.50 8.15
CA MET A 189 -13.04 3.57 7.08
C MET A 189 -13.97 3.79 5.89
N VAL A 190 -13.42 3.88 4.69
CA VAL A 190 -14.22 4.05 3.46
C VAL A 190 -13.90 2.92 2.49
N ILE A 191 -14.96 2.32 1.96
CA ILE A 191 -14.88 1.37 0.87
C ILE A 191 -14.90 2.15 -0.44
N GLY A 192 -13.94 1.88 -1.29
CA GLY A 192 -13.81 2.52 -2.60
C GLY A 192 -13.30 1.57 -3.67
N THR A 193 -13.22 2.07 -4.89
CA THR A 193 -12.65 1.30 -6.00
C THR A 193 -11.14 1.16 -5.86
N PRO A 194 -10.53 0.06 -6.34
CA PRO A 194 -9.09 -0.10 -6.36
C PRO A 194 -8.39 1.04 -7.09
N LYS A 195 -7.12 1.27 -6.74
CA LYS A 195 -6.34 2.44 -7.19
C LYS A 195 -6.12 2.50 -8.71
N THR A 196 -6.04 1.36 -9.38
CA THR A 196 -5.79 1.24 -10.82
C THR A 196 -6.73 0.21 -11.46
N ALA A 197 -6.95 0.31 -12.78
CA ALA A 197 -7.73 -0.67 -13.54
C ALA A 197 -7.17 -2.09 -13.39
N ARG A 198 -5.84 -2.25 -13.39
CA ARG A 198 -5.15 -3.55 -13.17
C ARG A 198 -5.35 -4.15 -11.78
N SER A 199 -5.80 -3.36 -10.81
CA SER A 199 -6.14 -3.89 -9.49
C SER A 199 -7.48 -4.63 -9.50
N ARG A 200 -8.36 -4.36 -10.47
CA ARG A 200 -9.55 -5.17 -10.73
C ARG A 200 -9.12 -6.40 -11.52
N ARG A 201 -9.25 -7.57 -10.91
CA ARG A 201 -8.80 -8.84 -11.48
C ARG A 201 -9.61 -9.99 -10.92
N THR A 202 -9.64 -11.07 -11.65
CA THR A 202 -10.14 -12.37 -11.18
C THR A 202 -8.94 -13.21 -10.74
N ILE A 203 -9.05 -13.87 -9.61
CA ILE A 203 -8.03 -14.74 -9.04
C ILE A 203 -8.60 -16.14 -8.93
N PRO A 204 -7.97 -17.16 -9.51
CA PRO A 204 -8.36 -18.56 -9.27
C PRO A 204 -8.11 -18.92 -7.80
N LEU A 205 -9.03 -19.70 -7.23
CA LEU A 205 -8.96 -20.10 -5.81
C LEU A 205 -8.22 -21.43 -5.68
N PRO A 206 -7.03 -21.47 -5.06
CA PRO A 206 -6.39 -22.72 -4.66
C PRO A 206 -7.16 -23.34 -3.47
N GLN A 207 -6.97 -24.64 -3.24
CA GLN A 207 -7.71 -25.39 -2.22
C GLN A 207 -7.61 -24.75 -0.83
N LEU A 208 -6.42 -24.30 -0.44
CA LEU A 208 -6.20 -23.60 0.84
C LEU A 208 -7.13 -22.38 1.01
N ALA A 209 -7.34 -21.61 -0.07
CA ALA A 209 -8.24 -20.45 -0.02
C ALA A 209 -9.71 -20.88 0.08
N ILE A 210 -10.11 -21.93 -0.66
CA ILE A 210 -11.46 -22.48 -0.61
C ILE A 210 -11.79 -22.96 0.79
N ASP A 211 -10.92 -23.78 1.40
CA ASP A 211 -11.13 -24.32 2.76
C ASP A 211 -11.23 -23.21 3.79
N SER A 212 -10.36 -22.19 3.67
CA SER A 212 -10.36 -21.02 4.55
C SER A 212 -11.64 -20.19 4.42
N LEU A 213 -12.11 -19.95 3.21
CA LEU A 213 -13.33 -19.19 2.93
C LEU A 213 -14.56 -19.95 3.42
N MET A 214 -14.64 -21.26 3.19
CA MET A 214 -15.73 -22.11 3.69
C MET A 214 -15.77 -22.14 5.23
N ALA A 215 -14.61 -22.28 5.87
CA ALA A 215 -14.50 -22.24 7.32
C ALA A 215 -14.87 -20.84 7.87
N ARG A 216 -14.43 -19.77 7.22
CA ARG A 216 -14.83 -18.41 7.59
C ARG A 216 -16.34 -18.20 7.47
N ARG A 217 -16.99 -18.74 6.44
CA ARG A 217 -18.45 -18.63 6.25
C ARG A 217 -19.19 -19.28 7.43
N ARG A 218 -18.75 -20.47 7.85
CA ARG A 218 -19.32 -21.14 9.04
C ARG A 218 -19.11 -20.33 10.31
N ALA A 219 -17.90 -19.85 10.55
CA ALA A 219 -17.59 -19.03 11.73
C ALA A 219 -18.41 -17.72 11.74
N GLN A 220 -18.59 -17.09 10.57
CA GLN A 220 -19.38 -15.87 10.48
C GLN A 220 -20.87 -16.07 10.80
N LEU A 221 -21.44 -17.22 10.45
CA LEU A 221 -22.82 -17.56 10.84
C LEU A 221 -22.95 -17.65 12.36
N VAL A 222 -21.95 -18.20 13.05
CA VAL A 222 -21.91 -18.23 14.54
C VAL A 222 -21.78 -16.81 15.09
N ASP A 223 -20.87 -15.99 14.52
CA ASP A 223 -20.73 -14.57 14.90
C ASP A 223 -22.08 -13.83 14.77
N GLN A 224 -22.83 -14.05 13.68
CA GLN A 224 -24.15 -13.45 13.44
C GLN A 224 -25.16 -13.83 14.52
N GLN A 225 -25.25 -15.11 14.86
CA GLN A 225 -26.16 -15.60 15.89
C GLN A 225 -25.83 -15.01 17.27
N LEU A 226 -24.55 -14.95 17.63
CA LEU A 226 -24.10 -14.40 18.90
C LEU A 226 -24.25 -12.88 19.00
N ALA A 227 -24.08 -12.18 17.89
CA ALA A 227 -24.24 -10.71 17.83
C ALA A 227 -25.71 -10.28 17.86
N ALA A 228 -26.62 -11.11 17.33
CA ALA A 228 -28.05 -10.83 17.21
C ALA A 228 -28.30 -9.41 16.62
N ASP A 229 -29.06 -8.57 17.30
CA ASP A 229 -29.41 -7.23 16.86
C ASP A 229 -28.20 -6.27 16.68
N ARG A 230 -27.03 -6.63 17.22
CA ARG A 230 -25.81 -5.85 17.05
C ARG A 230 -25.09 -6.15 15.73
N TRP A 231 -25.53 -7.15 14.99
CA TRP A 231 -24.89 -7.51 13.74
C TRP A 231 -25.11 -6.45 12.66
N THR A 232 -24.02 -6.01 12.03
CA THR A 232 -24.06 -5.14 10.85
C THR A 232 -23.82 -5.98 9.61
N ASP A 233 -24.85 -6.20 8.80
CA ASP A 233 -24.69 -6.89 7.52
C ASP A 233 -24.20 -5.92 6.43
N ASN A 234 -22.99 -6.15 5.97
CA ASN A 234 -22.36 -5.41 4.88
C ASN A 234 -21.86 -6.31 3.75
N GLY A 235 -22.20 -7.60 3.79
CA GLY A 235 -21.83 -8.62 2.83
C GLY A 235 -20.33 -8.94 2.79
N LEU A 236 -19.51 -8.43 3.73
CA LEU A 236 -18.07 -8.67 3.76
C LEU A 236 -17.74 -10.08 4.27
N VAL A 237 -16.66 -10.65 3.71
CA VAL A 237 -16.11 -11.95 4.13
C VAL A 237 -15.44 -11.85 5.50
N PHE A 238 -14.60 -10.85 5.68
CA PHE A 238 -13.82 -10.64 6.90
C PHE A 238 -14.34 -9.44 7.68
N THR A 239 -14.96 -9.72 8.82
CA THR A 239 -15.58 -8.73 9.70
C THR A 239 -15.14 -8.93 11.14
N THR A 240 -15.42 -7.96 11.99
CA THR A 240 -15.42 -8.17 13.45
C THR A 240 -16.55 -9.13 13.84
N SER A 241 -16.57 -9.55 15.10
CA SER A 241 -17.65 -10.40 15.66
C SER A 241 -19.06 -9.78 15.65
N ILE A 242 -19.17 -8.50 15.32
CA ILE A 242 -20.45 -7.77 15.15
C ILE A 242 -20.68 -7.31 13.70
N GLY A 243 -19.97 -7.88 12.72
CA GLY A 243 -20.16 -7.61 11.30
C GLY A 243 -19.49 -6.35 10.77
N THR A 244 -18.86 -5.50 11.58
CA THR A 244 -18.24 -4.26 11.13
C THR A 244 -16.89 -4.50 10.44
N ILE A 245 -16.40 -3.49 9.71
CA ILE A 245 -15.09 -3.53 9.04
C ILE A 245 -13.97 -3.67 10.10
N ILE A 246 -13.03 -4.59 9.87
CA ILE A 246 -11.87 -4.77 10.74
C ILE A 246 -10.93 -3.56 10.61
N GLU A 247 -10.67 -2.89 11.73
CA GLU A 247 -9.69 -1.80 11.78
C GLU A 247 -8.27 -2.29 11.47
N PRO A 248 -7.57 -1.67 10.49
CA PRO A 248 -6.22 -2.11 10.09
C PRO A 248 -5.18 -2.10 11.23
N THR A 249 -5.39 -1.26 12.25
CA THR A 249 -4.53 -1.20 13.43
C THR A 249 -4.77 -2.40 14.35
N ASN A 250 -6.02 -2.83 14.51
CA ASN A 250 -6.36 -4.02 15.28
C ASN A 250 -5.85 -5.29 14.61
N LEU A 251 -6.07 -5.40 13.28
CA LEU A 251 -5.52 -6.50 12.50
C LEU A 251 -3.99 -6.59 12.64
N ARG A 252 -3.28 -5.44 12.60
CA ARG A 252 -1.83 -5.43 12.78
C ARG A 252 -1.42 -5.96 14.15
N ARG A 253 -2.09 -5.50 15.23
CA ARG A 253 -1.80 -5.98 16.60
C ARG A 253 -2.05 -7.48 16.75
N SER A 254 -3.17 -7.97 16.21
CA SER A 254 -3.46 -9.41 16.19
C SER A 254 -2.44 -10.20 15.38
N PHE A 255 -2.00 -9.68 14.23
CA PHE A 255 -0.99 -10.33 13.40
C PHE A 255 0.37 -10.37 14.09
N ASP A 256 0.82 -9.27 14.73
CA ASP A 256 2.06 -9.23 15.51
C ASP A 256 2.00 -10.26 16.67
N ALA A 257 0.86 -10.41 17.37
CA ALA A 257 0.67 -11.42 18.42
C ALA A 257 0.65 -12.86 17.85
N ALA A 258 0.03 -13.06 16.69
CA ALA A 258 0.01 -14.35 16.00
C ALA A 258 1.40 -14.81 15.57
N ILE A 259 2.25 -13.91 15.08
CA ILE A 259 3.67 -14.18 14.77
C ILE A 259 4.42 -14.60 16.03
N ALA A 260 4.25 -13.86 17.13
CA ALA A 260 4.90 -14.19 18.40
C ALA A 260 4.50 -15.57 18.91
N ARG A 261 3.22 -15.94 18.81
CA ARG A 261 2.70 -17.26 19.19
C ARG A 261 3.30 -18.39 18.35
N ALA A 262 3.49 -18.15 17.06
CA ALA A 262 4.05 -19.13 16.14
C ALA A 262 5.59 -19.25 16.22
N GLY A 263 6.27 -18.31 16.87
CA GLY A 263 7.73 -18.30 16.96
C GLY A 263 8.44 -18.10 15.61
N VAL A 264 7.74 -17.63 14.57
CA VAL A 264 8.32 -17.41 13.26
C VAL A 264 8.90 -16.01 13.14
N ARG A 265 9.73 -15.81 12.12
CA ARG A 265 10.37 -14.51 11.85
C ARG A 265 9.33 -13.41 11.65
N ARG A 266 9.57 -12.26 12.28
CA ARG A 266 8.67 -11.10 12.20
C ARG A 266 8.67 -10.49 10.80
N ILE A 267 7.48 -10.39 10.21
CA ILE A 267 7.21 -9.67 8.96
C ILE A 267 6.01 -8.74 9.14
N ARG A 268 5.81 -7.82 8.21
CA ARG A 268 4.59 -6.98 8.18
C ARG A 268 3.44 -7.78 7.56
N PHE A 269 2.20 -7.48 7.89
CA PHE A 269 1.04 -8.09 7.25
C PHE A 269 1.08 -8.02 5.70
N HIS A 270 1.61 -6.92 5.13
CA HIS A 270 1.75 -6.80 3.67
C HIS A 270 2.77 -7.78 3.09
N ASP A 271 3.70 -8.25 3.89
CA ASP A 271 4.75 -9.17 3.44
C ASP A 271 4.24 -10.60 3.25
N LEU A 272 3.01 -10.94 3.76
CA LEU A 272 2.29 -12.16 3.35
C LEU A 272 2.09 -12.23 1.83
N ARG A 273 1.85 -11.08 1.20
CA ARG A 273 1.77 -10.98 -0.25
C ARG A 273 3.13 -11.20 -0.93
N HIS A 274 4.22 -10.75 -0.31
CA HIS A 274 5.57 -11.05 -0.79
C HIS A 274 5.88 -12.54 -0.63
N THR A 275 5.43 -13.16 0.46
CA THR A 275 5.50 -14.61 0.66
C THR A 275 4.74 -15.36 -0.43
N CYS A 276 3.48 -15.00 -0.71
CA CYS A 276 2.73 -15.59 -1.81
C CYS A 276 3.46 -15.47 -3.16
N ALA A 277 4.00 -14.28 -3.45
CA ALA A 277 4.76 -14.05 -4.68
C ALA A 277 6.00 -14.95 -4.78
N SER A 278 6.77 -15.04 -3.69
CA SER A 278 7.98 -15.89 -3.61
C SER A 278 7.65 -17.37 -3.79
N LEU A 279 6.59 -17.85 -3.16
CA LEU A 279 6.12 -19.24 -3.29
C LEU A 279 5.71 -19.55 -4.73
N LEU A 280 4.93 -18.69 -5.39
CA LEU A 280 4.54 -18.87 -6.78
C LEU A 280 5.77 -18.96 -7.71
N LEU A 281 6.76 -18.10 -7.50
CA LEU A 281 7.97 -18.08 -8.31
C LEU A 281 8.87 -19.30 -8.03
N ALA A 282 8.95 -19.74 -6.78
CA ALA A 282 9.70 -20.95 -6.40
C ALA A 282 9.11 -22.22 -7.02
N GLU A 283 7.79 -22.27 -7.18
CA GLU A 283 7.07 -23.35 -7.87
C GLU A 283 7.09 -23.22 -9.41
N GLY A 284 7.90 -22.31 -9.95
CA GLY A 284 8.11 -22.16 -11.40
C GLY A 284 6.99 -21.41 -12.12
N VAL A 285 6.05 -20.77 -11.40
CA VAL A 285 5.02 -19.96 -12.05
C VAL A 285 5.68 -18.77 -12.75
N PRO A 286 5.43 -18.56 -14.06
CA PRO A 286 6.03 -17.45 -14.78
C PRO A 286 5.76 -16.10 -14.10
N MET A 287 6.79 -15.24 -14.00
CA MET A 287 6.71 -13.94 -13.33
C MET A 287 5.51 -13.12 -13.79
N ARG A 288 5.19 -13.14 -15.09
CA ARG A 288 4.05 -12.42 -15.64
C ARG A 288 2.71 -12.90 -15.08
N VAL A 289 2.55 -14.22 -14.93
CA VAL A 289 1.35 -14.83 -14.35
C VAL A 289 1.23 -14.47 -12.87
N ALA A 290 2.32 -14.58 -12.12
CA ALA A 290 2.36 -14.15 -10.72
C ALA A 290 1.99 -12.66 -10.57
N MET A 291 2.49 -11.78 -11.46
CA MET A 291 2.13 -10.37 -11.49
C MET A 291 0.64 -10.13 -11.76
N GLU A 292 0.02 -10.90 -12.64
CA GLU A 292 -1.42 -10.81 -12.95
C GLU A 292 -2.27 -11.24 -11.75
N ILE A 293 -1.96 -12.37 -11.13
CA ILE A 293 -2.61 -12.88 -9.91
C ILE A 293 -2.54 -11.82 -8.80
N LEU A 294 -1.35 -11.29 -8.58
CA LEU A 294 -1.12 -10.28 -7.55
C LEU A 294 -1.67 -8.90 -7.91
N GLY A 295 -1.84 -8.56 -9.19
CA GLY A 295 -2.22 -7.22 -9.66
C GLY A 295 -1.10 -6.19 -9.43
N HIS A 296 0.15 -6.55 -9.77
CA HIS A 296 1.29 -5.64 -9.77
C HIS A 296 1.31 -4.81 -11.06
N SER A 297 1.44 -3.49 -10.93
CA SER A 297 1.53 -2.59 -12.08
C SER A 297 2.96 -2.35 -12.57
N ALA A 298 3.97 -2.71 -11.77
CA ALA A 298 5.37 -2.49 -12.10
C ALA A 298 6.20 -3.76 -11.84
N MET A 299 7.05 -4.12 -12.80
CA MET A 299 8.02 -5.23 -12.70
C MET A 299 8.97 -5.09 -11.50
N ALA A 300 9.38 -3.87 -11.17
CA ALA A 300 10.33 -3.58 -10.11
C ALA A 300 9.95 -4.17 -8.74
N ILE A 301 8.65 -4.24 -8.42
CA ILE A 301 8.17 -4.79 -7.15
C ILE A 301 8.35 -6.33 -7.11
N THR A 302 8.22 -6.98 -8.25
CA THR A 302 8.38 -8.44 -8.36
C THR A 302 9.84 -8.81 -8.57
N SER A 303 10.64 -7.94 -9.19
CA SER A 303 12.07 -8.11 -9.42
C SER A 303 12.87 -8.15 -8.11
N ASP A 304 12.51 -7.32 -7.13
CA ASP A 304 13.16 -7.33 -5.81
C ASP A 304 12.93 -8.69 -5.08
N ILE A 305 11.78 -9.33 -5.31
CA ILE A 305 11.45 -10.68 -4.78
C ILE A 305 12.17 -11.76 -5.60
N TYR A 306 12.28 -11.55 -6.91
CA TYR A 306 12.88 -12.52 -7.83
C TYR A 306 14.37 -12.75 -7.57
N SER A 307 15.10 -11.73 -7.07
CA SER A 307 16.51 -11.87 -6.72
C SER A 307 16.78 -12.95 -5.66
N HIS A 308 15.82 -13.25 -4.79
CA HIS A 308 15.92 -14.31 -3.79
C HIS A 308 15.64 -15.72 -4.34
N VAL A 309 14.94 -15.83 -5.49
CA VAL A 309 14.57 -17.11 -6.13
C VAL A 309 15.48 -17.41 -7.32
N MET A 310 16.26 -16.46 -7.82
CA MET A 310 17.14 -16.56 -8.99
C MET A 310 18.10 -17.77 -8.97
N PRO A 311 18.79 -18.13 -7.87
CA PRO A 311 19.73 -19.23 -7.89
C PRO A 311 19.09 -20.57 -8.31
N SER A 312 17.93 -20.91 -7.76
CA SER A 312 17.19 -22.13 -8.11
C SER A 312 16.60 -22.08 -9.52
N ALA A 313 16.12 -20.90 -9.94
CA ALA A 313 15.56 -20.71 -11.28
C ALA A 313 16.62 -20.87 -12.38
N LEU A 314 17.86 -20.41 -12.15
CA LEU A 314 18.97 -20.59 -13.08
C LEU A 314 19.37 -22.07 -13.22
N THR A 315 19.41 -22.80 -12.11
CA THR A 315 19.69 -24.25 -12.11
C THR A 315 18.59 -25.02 -12.87
N ASN A 316 17.32 -24.67 -12.61
CA ASN A 316 16.18 -25.28 -13.30
C ASN A 316 16.16 -24.96 -14.80
N ALA A 317 16.56 -23.74 -15.18
CA ALA A 317 16.65 -23.35 -16.59
C ALA A 317 17.73 -24.14 -17.33
N ALA A 318 18.90 -24.35 -16.70
CA ALA A 318 19.97 -25.22 -17.28
C ALA A 318 19.47 -26.66 -17.46
N ALA A 319 18.85 -27.24 -16.43
CA ALA A 319 18.28 -28.59 -16.51
C ALA A 319 17.15 -28.71 -17.56
N ALA A 320 16.36 -27.67 -17.77
CA ALA A 320 15.33 -27.62 -18.80
C ALA A 320 15.93 -27.61 -20.21
N ILE A 321 17.05 -26.91 -20.42
CA ILE A 321 17.78 -26.92 -21.69
C ILE A 321 18.32 -28.32 -21.94
N ASP A 322 19.00 -28.93 -20.96
CA ASP A 322 19.53 -30.29 -21.09
C ASP A 322 18.44 -31.30 -21.46
N LYS A 323 17.28 -31.22 -20.77
CA LYS A 323 16.12 -32.07 -21.05
C LYS A 323 15.51 -31.84 -22.43
N ALA A 324 15.53 -30.61 -22.94
CA ALA A 324 15.03 -30.32 -24.29
C ALA A 324 15.90 -30.93 -25.38
N PHE A 325 17.22 -30.96 -25.17
CA PHE A 325 18.15 -31.53 -26.13
C PHE A 325 18.33 -33.06 -26.01
N THR A 326 18.14 -33.62 -24.80
CA THR A 326 18.20 -35.09 -24.62
C THR A 326 16.97 -35.81 -25.24
N ARG A 327 15.86 -35.15 -25.46
CA ARG A 327 14.67 -35.69 -26.15
C ARG A 327 14.77 -35.73 -27.67
N ALA A 328 15.79 -35.11 -28.24
CA ALA A 328 16.00 -35.09 -29.70
C ALA A 328 16.72 -36.38 -30.23
N ASP A 329 17.27 -37.21 -29.33
CA ASP A 329 18.00 -38.44 -29.68
C ASP A 329 17.21 -39.73 -29.41
N SER A 330 15.87 -39.65 -29.24
CA SER A 330 14.96 -40.80 -29.08
C SER A 330 13.90 -40.76 -30.15
#